data_37ca12b7e491d4dfafdccc4df2f31022
#
_entry.id   37ca12b7e491d4dfafdccc4df2f31022
#
_cell.length_a   1.000
_cell.length_b   1.000
_cell.length_c   1.000
_cell.angle_alpha   90.00
_cell.angle_beta   90.00
_cell.angle_gamma   90.00
#
_symmetry.space_group_name_H-M   'P 1'
#
loop_
_entity.id
_entity.type
_entity.pdbx_description
1 polymer ?
#
loop_
_entity_poly.entity_id
_entity_poly.type
_entity_poly.pdbx_seq_one_letter_code
_entity_poly.pdbx_strand_id
1 'polypeptide(L)'
;MLFGLYVLLTFLTLVLAAAVSRSGGRQLWFSLLVLGWIVSQLNTLLEAVVFSVMPWTHAAIQLAISLVVLALLAALAVLVVGRWRRRSVEPPPLDKSLGTLGLIILAYEALYWTAGTFVWPFVADFYADRPLPPVLAVIALQVPRSLIFVAAAWPWLRTSPRFAPFVLGFAFAMIGGIAPLLPD
;
A
#
# COMPACT_ATOMS: atom_id res chain seq x y z
N MET A 1 6.14 -20.50 9.35
CA MET A 1 6.31 -19.60 10.54
C MET A 1 6.26 -18.12 10.11
N LEU A 2 6.86 -17.74 9.01
CA LEU A 2 6.99 -16.35 8.57
C LEU A 2 5.72 -15.75 7.97
N PHE A 3 4.86 -16.56 7.32
CA PHE A 3 3.54 -16.09 6.89
C PHE A 3 2.69 -15.56 8.07
N GLY A 4 2.73 -16.25 9.21
CA GLY A 4 2.06 -15.78 10.43
C GLY A 4 2.62 -14.44 10.93
N LEU A 5 3.93 -14.22 10.82
CA LEU A 5 4.56 -12.95 11.18
C LEU A 5 4.14 -11.83 10.23
N TYR A 6 4.09 -12.09 8.93
CA TYR A 6 3.57 -11.15 7.93
C TYR A 6 2.13 -10.70 8.26
N VAL A 7 1.24 -11.67 8.51
CA VAL A 7 -0.16 -11.40 8.87
C VAL A 7 -0.24 -10.60 10.18
N LEU A 8 0.57 -10.96 11.18
CA LEU A 8 0.62 -10.27 12.47
C LEU A 8 1.09 -8.81 12.30
N LEU A 9 2.18 -8.57 11.59
CA LEU A 9 2.69 -7.20 11.34
C LEU A 9 1.68 -6.36 10.58
N THR A 10 1.06 -6.92 9.55
CA THR A 10 -0.01 -6.26 8.82
C THR A 10 -1.17 -5.92 9.75
N PHE A 11 -1.63 -6.87 10.56
CA PHE A 11 -2.72 -6.65 11.50
C PHE A 11 -2.39 -5.57 12.53
N LEU A 12 -1.22 -5.62 13.16
CA LEU A 12 -0.77 -4.61 14.14
C LEU A 12 -0.69 -3.22 13.51
N THR A 13 -0.22 -3.13 12.28
CA THR A 13 -0.19 -1.86 11.53
C THR A 13 -1.60 -1.31 11.31
N LEU A 14 -2.55 -2.17 10.91
CA LEU A 14 -3.95 -1.76 10.74
C LEU A 14 -4.59 -1.35 12.08
N VAL A 15 -4.28 -2.03 13.18
CA VAL A 15 -4.76 -1.67 14.53
C VAL A 15 -4.21 -0.31 14.95
N LEU A 16 -2.91 -0.06 14.75
CA LEU A 16 -2.30 1.23 15.04
C LEU A 16 -2.93 2.35 14.21
N ALA A 17 -3.10 2.12 12.92
CA ALA A 17 -3.77 3.06 12.03
C ALA A 17 -5.21 3.32 12.49
N ALA A 18 -5.96 2.28 12.86
CA ALA A 18 -7.31 2.42 13.40
C ALA A 18 -7.32 3.24 14.70
N ALA A 19 -6.36 3.03 15.60
CA ALA A 19 -6.28 3.70 16.89
C ALA A 19 -6.10 5.21 16.78
N VAL A 20 -5.32 5.68 15.79
CA VAL A 20 -5.05 7.12 15.61
C VAL A 20 -6.04 7.80 14.64
N SER A 21 -6.88 7.03 13.95
CA SER A 21 -7.88 7.57 13.00
C SER A 21 -8.95 8.40 13.72
N ARG A 22 -9.46 9.43 13.05
CA ARG A 22 -10.67 10.15 13.48
C ARG A 22 -11.94 9.52 12.95
N SER A 23 -11.85 8.70 11.91
CA SER A 23 -12.97 7.97 11.31
C SER A 23 -13.42 6.80 12.18
N GLY A 24 -14.62 6.29 11.89
CA GLY A 24 -15.17 5.10 12.53
C GLY A 24 -16.06 4.29 11.57
N GLY A 25 -16.59 3.18 12.08
CA GLY A 25 -17.52 2.33 11.35
C GLY A 25 -17.00 1.85 10.00
N ARG A 26 -17.92 1.80 9.03
CA ARG A 26 -17.62 1.35 7.66
C ARG A 26 -16.58 2.22 6.95
N GLN A 27 -16.54 3.52 7.24
CA GLN A 27 -15.56 4.42 6.63
C GLN A 27 -14.13 4.06 7.06
N LEU A 28 -13.92 3.81 8.34
CA LEU A 28 -12.61 3.38 8.83
C LEU A 28 -12.22 2.02 8.27
N TRP A 29 -13.15 1.04 8.30
CA TRP A 29 -12.93 -0.28 7.72
C TRP A 29 -12.49 -0.20 6.26
N PHE A 30 -13.22 0.57 5.42
CA PHE A 30 -12.87 0.73 4.02
C PHE A 30 -11.50 1.41 3.84
N SER A 31 -11.19 2.43 4.65
CA SER A 31 -9.89 3.12 4.59
C SER A 31 -8.72 2.20 4.95
N LEU A 32 -8.90 1.31 5.93
CA LEU A 32 -7.90 0.31 6.30
C LEU A 32 -7.75 -0.78 5.24
N LEU A 33 -8.86 -1.25 4.67
CA LEU A 33 -8.85 -2.23 3.59
C LEU A 33 -8.10 -1.68 2.38
N VAL A 34 -8.44 -0.47 1.92
CA VAL A 34 -7.80 0.17 0.76
C VAL A 34 -6.32 0.40 1.01
N LEU A 35 -5.95 0.92 2.19
CA LEU A 35 -4.56 1.11 2.57
C LEU A 35 -3.79 -0.21 2.56
N GLY A 36 -4.28 -1.21 3.29
CA GLY A 36 -3.62 -2.51 3.40
C GLY A 36 -3.50 -3.21 2.05
N TRP A 37 -4.59 -3.29 1.28
CA TRP A 37 -4.62 -4.02 0.02
C TRP A 37 -3.77 -3.38 -1.08
N ILE A 38 -3.81 -2.06 -1.21
CA ILE A 38 -3.00 -1.34 -2.20
C ILE A 38 -1.52 -1.47 -1.86
N VAL A 39 -1.15 -1.18 -0.61
CA VAL A 39 0.26 -1.11 -0.22
C VAL A 39 0.92 -2.49 -0.22
N SER A 40 0.22 -3.53 0.27
CA SER A 40 0.80 -4.87 0.39
C SER A 40 0.71 -5.70 -0.89
N GLN A 41 -0.39 -5.58 -1.63
CA GLN A 41 -0.67 -6.55 -2.70
C GLN A 41 -0.72 -5.92 -4.09
N LEU A 42 -1.60 -4.93 -4.29
CA LEU A 42 -1.82 -4.40 -5.63
C LEU A 42 -0.53 -3.83 -6.23
N ASN A 43 0.20 -3.04 -5.45
CA ASN A 43 1.47 -2.45 -5.88
C ASN A 43 2.53 -3.51 -6.21
N THR A 44 2.74 -4.47 -5.31
CA THR A 44 3.76 -5.52 -5.46
C THR A 44 3.43 -6.47 -6.62
N LEU A 45 2.16 -6.86 -6.78
CA LEU A 45 1.76 -7.77 -7.83
C LEU A 45 1.76 -7.12 -9.22
N LEU A 46 1.45 -5.83 -9.32
CA LEU A 46 1.62 -5.09 -10.57
C LEU A 46 3.09 -5.11 -11.03
N GLU A 47 4.01 -4.87 -10.11
CA GLU A 47 5.44 -4.92 -10.39
C GLU A 47 5.88 -6.34 -10.77
N ALA A 48 5.47 -7.35 -10.01
CA ALA A 48 5.80 -8.74 -10.28
C ALA A 48 5.34 -9.23 -11.67
N VAL A 49 4.18 -8.76 -12.13
CA VAL A 49 3.70 -9.06 -13.47
C VAL A 49 4.51 -8.36 -14.56
N VAL A 50 4.79 -7.06 -14.38
CA VAL A 50 5.55 -6.27 -15.36
C VAL A 50 6.99 -6.76 -15.48
N PHE A 51 7.61 -7.18 -14.38
CA PHE A 51 8.95 -7.78 -14.36
C PHE A 51 8.96 -9.27 -14.66
N SER A 52 7.84 -9.83 -15.13
CA SER A 52 7.72 -11.25 -15.51
C SER A 52 8.10 -12.24 -14.39
N VAL A 53 7.99 -11.81 -13.14
CA VAL A 53 8.22 -12.66 -11.96
C VAL A 53 7.05 -13.61 -11.74
N MET A 54 5.82 -13.18 -12.11
CA MET A 54 4.59 -13.91 -11.90
C MET A 54 3.63 -13.78 -13.09
N PRO A 55 2.95 -14.88 -13.53
CA PRO A 55 1.89 -14.80 -14.53
C PRO A 55 0.70 -13.98 -14.03
N TRP A 56 0.04 -13.25 -14.93
CA TRP A 56 -1.14 -12.44 -14.61
C TRP A 56 -2.26 -13.23 -13.91
N THR A 57 -2.49 -14.49 -14.34
CA THR A 57 -3.52 -15.34 -13.73
C THR A 57 -3.27 -15.61 -12.25
N HIS A 58 -2.02 -15.88 -11.86
CA HIS A 58 -1.65 -16.07 -10.46
C HIS A 58 -1.77 -14.77 -9.67
N ALA A 59 -1.33 -13.64 -10.23
CA ALA A 59 -1.49 -12.33 -9.61
C ALA A 59 -2.97 -11.99 -9.35
N ALA A 60 -3.87 -12.27 -10.31
CA ALA A 60 -5.30 -12.02 -10.15
C ALA A 60 -5.92 -12.87 -9.03
N ILE A 61 -5.57 -14.15 -8.95
CA ILE A 61 -6.02 -15.04 -7.86
C ILE A 61 -5.51 -14.52 -6.50
N GLN A 62 -4.24 -14.17 -6.42
CA GLN A 62 -3.64 -13.65 -5.19
C GLN A 62 -4.27 -12.31 -4.77
N LEU A 63 -4.56 -11.42 -5.71
CA LEU A 63 -5.30 -10.17 -5.44
C LEU A 63 -6.69 -10.44 -4.86
N ALA A 64 -7.42 -11.41 -5.41
CA ALA A 64 -8.75 -11.77 -4.93
C ALA A 64 -8.71 -12.36 -3.51
N ILE A 65 -7.81 -13.31 -3.27
CA ILE A 65 -7.64 -13.94 -1.94
C ILE A 65 -7.22 -12.89 -0.91
N SER A 66 -6.23 -12.08 -1.23
CA SER A 66 -5.71 -11.05 -0.31
C SER A 66 -6.75 -9.98 0.02
N LEU A 67 -7.63 -9.64 -0.93
CA LEU A 67 -8.73 -8.72 -0.67
C LEU A 67 -9.65 -9.23 0.44
N VAL A 68 -10.01 -10.51 0.40
CA VAL A 68 -10.85 -11.13 1.44
C VAL A 68 -10.13 -11.16 2.78
N VAL A 69 -8.87 -11.60 2.80
CA VAL A 69 -8.07 -11.66 4.04
C VAL A 69 -7.92 -10.28 4.66
N LEU A 70 -7.57 -9.27 3.87
CA LEU A 70 -7.39 -7.91 4.35
C LEU A 70 -8.70 -7.25 4.76
N ALA A 71 -9.83 -7.59 4.12
CA ALA A 71 -11.15 -7.15 4.56
C ALA A 71 -11.48 -7.65 5.96
N LEU A 72 -11.14 -8.92 6.25
CA LEU A 72 -11.32 -9.51 7.59
C LEU A 72 -10.37 -8.89 8.62
N LEU A 73 -9.09 -8.71 8.29
CA LEU A 73 -8.11 -8.08 9.17
C LEU A 73 -8.49 -6.61 9.47
N ALA A 74 -8.94 -5.86 8.46
CA ALA A 74 -9.43 -4.50 8.64
C ALA A 74 -10.68 -4.45 9.54
N ALA A 75 -11.63 -5.37 9.36
CA ALA A 75 -12.81 -5.47 10.21
C ALA A 75 -12.42 -5.78 11.67
N LEU A 76 -11.53 -6.74 11.86
CA LEU A 76 -11.03 -7.11 13.18
C LEU A 76 -10.27 -5.92 13.84
N ALA A 77 -9.45 -5.18 13.10
CA ALA A 77 -8.77 -4.00 13.62
C ALA A 77 -9.75 -2.92 14.11
N VAL A 78 -10.82 -2.65 13.35
CA VAL A 78 -11.87 -1.70 13.76
C VAL A 78 -12.62 -2.18 15.02
N LEU A 79 -12.87 -3.48 15.12
CA LEU A 79 -13.52 -4.10 16.29
C LEU A 79 -12.65 -4.03 17.54
N VAL A 80 -11.36 -4.41 17.43
CA VAL A 80 -10.39 -4.39 18.54
C VAL A 80 -10.23 -2.99 19.12
N VAL A 81 -10.21 -1.98 18.26
CA VAL A 81 -10.11 -0.57 18.69
C VAL A 81 -11.46 -0.01 19.19
N GLY A 82 -12.55 -0.78 19.08
CA GLY A 82 -13.88 -0.37 19.55
C GLY A 82 -14.52 0.75 18.73
N ARG A 83 -14.10 0.96 17.48
CA ARG A 83 -14.55 2.08 16.65
C ARG A 83 -15.67 1.75 15.69
N TRP A 84 -16.23 0.55 15.73
CA TRP A 84 -17.26 0.13 14.79
C TRP A 84 -18.55 0.96 14.86
N ARG A 85 -18.94 1.39 16.05
CA ARG A 85 -20.13 2.23 16.28
C ARG A 85 -19.89 3.74 16.20
N ARG A 86 -18.63 4.14 15.99
CA ARG A 86 -18.31 5.56 15.87
C ARG A 86 -18.83 6.12 14.55
N ARG A 87 -19.37 7.34 14.58
CA ARG A 87 -19.84 8.02 13.36
C ARG A 87 -18.68 8.28 12.40
N SER A 88 -19.00 8.21 11.11
CA SER A 88 -18.11 8.63 10.03
C SER A 88 -17.86 10.13 10.11
N VAL A 89 -16.63 10.53 9.78
CA VAL A 89 -16.26 11.95 9.66
C VAL A 89 -16.56 12.38 8.22
N GLU A 90 -17.33 13.44 8.06
CA GLU A 90 -17.51 14.05 6.74
C GLU A 90 -16.18 14.64 6.27
N PRO A 91 -15.63 14.16 5.17
CA PRO A 91 -14.35 14.64 4.70
C PRO A 91 -14.52 16.02 4.06
N PRO A 92 -13.60 16.97 4.30
CA PRO A 92 -13.66 18.29 3.65
C PRO A 92 -13.62 18.15 2.10
N PRO A 93 -14.16 19.11 1.36
CA PRO A 93 -14.13 19.10 -0.10
C PRO A 93 -12.69 19.03 -0.62
N LEU A 94 -12.55 18.46 -1.82
CA LEU A 94 -11.28 18.31 -2.51
C LEU A 94 -10.88 19.65 -3.13
N ASP A 95 -9.80 20.22 -2.61
CA ASP A 95 -9.15 21.39 -3.22
C ASP A 95 -7.71 20.99 -3.62
N LYS A 96 -7.60 20.06 -4.58
CA LYS A 96 -6.30 19.61 -5.08
C LYS A 96 -6.24 19.86 -6.59
N SER A 97 -5.32 20.72 -6.98
CA SER A 97 -5.07 21.01 -8.40
C SER A 97 -4.38 19.84 -9.09
N LEU A 98 -4.54 19.74 -10.42
CA LEU A 98 -3.79 18.78 -11.25
C LEU A 98 -2.28 18.93 -11.08
N GLY A 99 -1.80 20.16 -10.82
CA GLY A 99 -0.40 20.41 -10.50
C GLY A 99 0.10 19.68 -9.24
N THR A 100 -0.74 19.58 -8.21
CA THR A 100 -0.39 18.80 -7.00
C THR A 100 -0.24 17.32 -7.31
N LEU A 101 -1.13 16.74 -8.14
CA LEU A 101 -1.02 15.36 -8.58
C LEU A 101 0.24 15.14 -9.40
N GLY A 102 0.56 16.03 -10.35
CA GLY A 102 1.80 15.98 -11.12
C GLY A 102 3.04 15.99 -10.24
N LEU A 103 3.08 16.87 -9.23
CA LEU A 103 4.20 16.92 -8.29
C LEU A 103 4.34 15.62 -7.46
N ILE A 104 3.24 15.01 -7.06
CA ILE A 104 3.26 13.71 -6.34
C ILE A 104 3.82 12.61 -7.24
N ILE A 105 3.41 12.56 -8.51
CA ILE A 105 3.93 11.58 -9.49
C ILE A 105 5.44 11.76 -9.65
N LEU A 106 5.90 12.99 -9.89
CA LEU A 106 7.33 13.29 -10.04
C LEU A 106 8.15 12.94 -8.79
N ALA A 107 7.63 13.28 -7.60
CA ALA A 107 8.27 12.92 -6.34
C ALA A 107 8.35 11.40 -6.15
N TYR A 108 7.29 10.67 -6.51
CA TYR A 108 7.27 9.21 -6.46
C TYR A 108 8.30 8.60 -7.40
N GLU A 109 8.39 9.09 -8.66
CA GLU A 109 9.42 8.66 -9.62
C GLU A 109 10.82 8.88 -9.06
N ALA A 110 11.13 10.09 -8.58
CA ALA A 110 12.44 10.41 -8.03
C ALA A 110 12.80 9.48 -6.85
N LEU A 111 11.85 9.22 -5.94
CA LEU A 111 12.07 8.32 -4.80
C LEU A 111 12.24 6.87 -5.24
N TYR A 112 11.46 6.40 -6.22
CA TYR A 112 11.56 5.03 -6.75
C TYR A 112 12.94 4.78 -7.35
N TRP A 113 13.41 5.66 -8.24
CA TRP A 113 14.72 5.52 -8.87
C TRP A 113 15.85 5.65 -7.86
N THR A 114 15.75 6.60 -6.92
CA THR A 114 16.73 6.74 -5.84
C THR A 114 16.79 5.47 -4.98
N ALA A 115 15.66 4.95 -4.52
CA ALA A 115 15.63 3.69 -3.76
C ALA A 115 16.16 2.52 -4.59
N GLY A 116 15.80 2.45 -5.87
CA GLY A 116 16.25 1.41 -6.80
C GLY A 116 17.77 1.37 -6.93
N THR A 117 18.45 2.52 -6.99
CA THR A 117 19.93 2.55 -7.07
C THR A 117 20.58 1.96 -5.82
N PHE A 118 19.99 2.12 -4.64
CA PHE A 118 20.51 1.53 -3.40
C PHE A 118 20.17 0.05 -3.25
N VAL A 119 19.01 -0.39 -3.74
CA VAL A 119 18.53 -1.78 -3.61
C VAL A 119 19.12 -2.68 -4.70
N TRP A 120 19.35 -2.14 -5.90
CA TRP A 120 19.79 -2.92 -7.06
C TRP A 120 20.98 -3.86 -6.80
N PRO A 121 22.08 -3.45 -6.14
CA PRO A 121 23.21 -4.33 -5.88
C PRO A 121 22.86 -5.62 -5.09
N PHE A 122 21.77 -5.58 -4.32
CA PHE A 122 21.33 -6.72 -3.50
C PHE A 122 20.35 -7.66 -4.20
N VAL A 123 19.75 -7.20 -5.31
CA VAL A 123 18.74 -7.97 -6.04
C VAL A 123 19.13 -8.29 -7.48
N ALA A 124 20.28 -7.79 -7.94
CA ALA A 124 20.73 -7.98 -9.32
C ALA A 124 20.79 -9.45 -9.73
N ASP A 125 21.30 -10.31 -8.86
CA ASP A 125 21.42 -11.74 -9.12
C ASP A 125 20.05 -12.42 -9.29
N PHE A 126 19.03 -11.97 -8.57
CA PHE A 126 17.66 -12.46 -8.73
C PHE A 126 17.09 -12.18 -10.12
N TYR A 127 17.55 -11.09 -10.76
CA TYR A 127 17.09 -10.68 -12.08
C TYR A 127 18.03 -11.11 -13.22
N ALA A 128 19.19 -11.73 -12.92
CA ALA A 128 20.20 -12.03 -13.93
C ALA A 128 19.68 -12.88 -15.12
N ASP A 129 18.82 -13.86 -14.82
CA ASP A 129 18.24 -14.77 -15.81
C ASP A 129 16.82 -14.38 -16.25
N ARG A 130 16.35 -13.17 -15.92
CA ARG A 130 14.99 -12.72 -16.23
C ARG A 130 14.98 -11.62 -17.27
N PRO A 131 14.02 -11.61 -18.20
CA PRO A 131 13.85 -10.49 -19.11
C PRO A 131 13.40 -9.25 -18.34
N LEU A 132 14.30 -8.28 -18.20
CA LEU A 132 13.93 -7.00 -17.61
C LEU A 132 13.08 -6.16 -18.58
N PRO A 133 12.05 -5.47 -18.11
CA PRO A 133 11.27 -4.57 -18.94
C PRO A 133 12.14 -3.40 -19.41
N PRO A 134 11.86 -2.81 -20.58
CA PRO A 134 12.52 -1.59 -21.02
C PRO A 134 12.35 -0.46 -19.98
N VAL A 135 13.38 0.38 -19.82
CA VAL A 135 13.35 1.50 -18.86
C VAL A 135 12.10 2.37 -19.02
N LEU A 136 11.67 2.64 -20.25
CA LEU A 136 10.44 3.40 -20.50
C LEU A 136 9.18 2.72 -19.95
N ALA A 137 9.11 1.38 -20.01
CA ALA A 137 7.99 0.63 -19.42
C ALA A 137 8.00 0.72 -17.88
N VAL A 138 9.20 0.72 -17.27
CA VAL A 138 9.33 0.91 -15.82
C VAL A 138 8.87 2.30 -15.41
N ILE A 139 9.30 3.36 -16.13
CA ILE A 139 8.83 4.75 -15.89
C ILE A 139 7.32 4.83 -16.05
N ALA A 140 6.77 4.29 -17.15
CA ALA A 140 5.33 4.32 -17.39
C ALA A 140 4.53 3.58 -16.30
N LEU A 141 5.09 2.54 -15.70
CA LEU A 141 4.49 1.81 -14.59
C LEU A 141 4.39 2.66 -13.31
N GLN A 142 5.36 3.55 -13.05
CA GLN A 142 5.33 4.35 -11.82
C GLN A 142 4.18 5.36 -11.78
N VAL A 143 3.69 5.80 -12.95
CA VAL A 143 2.53 6.72 -13.01
C VAL A 143 1.27 6.10 -12.39
N PRO A 144 0.75 4.94 -12.86
CA PRO A 144 -0.39 4.30 -12.20
C PRO A 144 -0.06 3.89 -10.74
N ARG A 145 1.16 3.47 -10.43
CA ARG A 145 1.55 3.13 -9.05
C ARG A 145 1.44 4.33 -8.12
N SER A 146 1.93 5.50 -8.52
CA SER A 146 1.81 6.71 -7.71
C SER A 146 0.35 7.09 -7.49
N LEU A 147 -0.51 6.95 -8.50
CA LEU A 147 -1.94 7.24 -8.39
C LEU A 147 -2.67 6.28 -7.43
N ILE A 148 -2.35 4.99 -7.44
CA ILE A 148 -2.93 4.03 -6.49
C ILE A 148 -2.44 4.29 -5.05
N PHE A 149 -1.20 4.73 -4.85
CA PHE A 149 -0.73 5.16 -3.53
C PHE A 149 -1.43 6.43 -3.05
N VAL A 150 -1.69 7.39 -3.95
CA VAL A 150 -2.53 8.56 -3.64
C VAL A 150 -3.93 8.10 -3.22
N ALA A 151 -4.53 7.15 -3.94
CA ALA A 151 -5.84 6.58 -3.59
C ALA A 151 -5.83 5.93 -2.21
N ALA A 152 -4.76 5.18 -1.86
CA ALA A 152 -4.59 4.58 -0.54
C ALA A 152 -4.43 5.61 0.58
N ALA A 153 -3.66 6.67 0.32
CA ALA A 153 -3.39 7.74 1.28
C ALA A 153 -4.60 8.68 1.47
N TRP A 154 -5.43 8.81 0.45
CA TRP A 154 -6.49 9.78 0.35
C TRP A 154 -7.47 9.83 1.54
N PRO A 155 -8.05 8.70 2.01
CA PRO A 155 -8.95 8.70 3.15
C PRO A 155 -8.28 9.26 4.41
N TRP A 156 -6.99 8.99 4.60
CA TRP A 156 -6.21 9.41 5.77
C TRP A 156 -5.90 10.90 5.75
N LEU A 157 -5.48 11.43 4.60
CA LEU A 157 -5.20 12.85 4.41
C LEU A 157 -6.44 13.71 4.67
N ARG A 158 -7.62 13.20 4.31
CA ARG A 158 -8.88 13.94 4.48
C ARG A 158 -9.45 13.85 5.89
N THR A 159 -9.37 12.68 6.53
CA THR A 159 -10.06 12.43 7.80
C THR A 159 -9.15 12.61 9.03
N SER A 160 -7.85 12.45 8.86
CA SER A 160 -6.88 12.46 9.96
C SER A 160 -5.58 13.18 9.57
N PRO A 161 -5.62 14.40 9.03
CA PRO A 161 -4.46 15.05 8.40
C PRO A 161 -3.26 15.18 9.33
N ARG A 162 -3.49 15.39 10.63
CA ARG A 162 -2.41 15.52 11.62
C ARG A 162 -1.56 14.26 11.78
N PHE A 163 -2.17 13.09 11.71
CA PHE A 163 -1.51 11.80 11.90
C PHE A 163 -1.23 11.06 10.60
N ALA A 164 -1.81 11.52 9.48
CA ALA A 164 -1.67 10.85 8.18
C ALA A 164 -0.20 10.60 7.79
N PRO A 165 0.75 11.54 7.91
CA PRO A 165 2.15 11.28 7.54
C PRO A 165 2.76 10.11 8.32
N PHE A 166 2.50 10.03 9.62
CA PHE A 166 3.01 8.93 10.47
C PHE A 166 2.36 7.60 10.13
N VAL A 167 1.02 7.58 9.98
CA VAL A 167 0.27 6.36 9.64
C VAL A 167 0.68 5.83 8.28
N LEU A 168 0.75 6.70 7.28
CA LEU A 168 1.11 6.33 5.92
C LEU A 168 2.58 5.90 5.84
N GLY A 169 3.50 6.68 6.44
CA GLY A 169 4.92 6.33 6.48
C GLY A 169 5.15 4.99 7.17
N PHE A 170 4.51 4.76 8.31
CA PHE A 170 4.59 3.50 9.04
C PHE A 170 3.97 2.33 8.26
N ALA A 171 2.77 2.50 7.67
CA ALA A 171 2.12 1.47 6.88
C ALA A 171 2.94 1.09 5.64
N PHE A 172 3.48 2.09 4.92
CA PHE A 172 4.31 1.84 3.75
C PHE A 172 5.61 1.13 4.11
N ALA A 173 6.27 1.53 5.22
CA ALA A 173 7.47 0.85 5.69
C ALA A 173 7.20 -0.59 6.17
N MET A 174 6.17 -0.81 6.98
CA MET A 174 5.88 -2.12 7.56
C MET A 174 5.24 -3.08 6.57
N ILE A 175 4.17 -2.66 5.90
CA ILE A 175 3.39 -3.54 5.01
C ILE A 175 4.01 -3.60 3.61
N GLY A 176 4.47 -2.46 3.07
CA GLY A 176 5.02 -2.37 1.72
C GLY A 176 6.51 -2.67 1.63
N GLY A 177 7.27 -2.42 2.71
CA GLY A 177 8.73 -2.57 2.73
C GLY A 177 9.19 -3.82 3.47
N ILE A 178 8.93 -3.93 4.77
CA ILE A 178 9.51 -4.99 5.62
C ILE A 178 8.80 -6.33 5.42
N ALA A 179 7.46 -6.32 5.42
CA ALA A 179 6.70 -7.56 5.37
C ALA A 179 6.98 -8.42 4.12
N PRO A 180 7.11 -7.85 2.88
CA PRO A 180 7.46 -8.63 1.69
C PRO A 180 8.88 -9.20 1.70
N LEU A 181 9.78 -8.70 2.55
CA LEU A 181 11.16 -9.17 2.67
C LEU A 181 11.30 -10.36 3.64
N LEU A 182 10.22 -10.71 4.35
CA LEU A 182 10.24 -11.87 5.22
C LEU A 182 10.31 -13.14 4.34
N PRO A 183 11.33 -13.99 4.50
CA PRO A 183 11.45 -15.21 3.72
C PRO A 183 10.30 -16.17 4.06
N ASP A 184 9.91 -17.00 3.10
CA ASP A 184 8.85 -18.01 3.22
C ASP A 184 9.21 -19.14 4.21
#